data_848715fce0e25c6ec1c78a67b4456dbc
#
_entry.id   848715fce0e25c6ec1c78a67b4456dbc
#
_cell.length_a   1.000
_cell.length_b   1.000
_cell.length_c   1.000
_cell.angle_alpha   90.00
_cell.angle_beta   90.00
_cell.angle_gamma   90.00
#
_symmetry.space_group_name_H-M   'P 1'
#
loop_
_entity.id
_entity.type
_entity.pdbx_description
1 polymer ?
#
loop_
_entity_poly.entity_id
_entity_poly.type
_entity_poly.pdbx_seq_one_letter_code
_entity_poly.pdbx_strand_id
1 'polypeptide(L)'
;YKLGDNSFFFFCSLITSTGKIHLFELQQYHDGLLLRVPSRENPDILEELVRQDKMLNVFNVHHNWQEILGVSTVGDFNTACRTGHATDLINVAEALQEKRIAGIADDIHHRKSRIVLISGPSSSGKTTFSKRLSIQLMTNGLRPVALSLDDYFVDRELTPLDENGGYDFESLYALDLPFFNAQLNALLQ
;
A
#
# COMPACT_ATOMS: atom_id res chain seq x y z
N TYR A 1 -27.25 1.38 15.21
CA TYR A 1 -27.88 0.07 15.06
C TYR A 1 -27.58 -0.78 16.28
N LYS A 2 -28.52 -1.63 16.67
CA LYS A 2 -28.41 -2.49 17.83
C LYS A 2 -28.59 -3.95 17.42
N LEU A 3 -27.71 -4.82 17.88
CA LEU A 3 -27.80 -6.27 17.68
C LEU A 3 -27.62 -6.95 19.05
N GLY A 4 -28.71 -7.47 19.62
CA GLY A 4 -28.73 -7.92 21.01
C GLY A 4 -28.40 -6.76 21.95
N ASP A 5 -27.44 -6.94 22.84
CA ASP A 5 -26.98 -5.92 23.79
C ASP A 5 -25.90 -5.00 23.25
N ASN A 6 -25.37 -5.28 22.05
CA ASN A 6 -24.32 -4.49 21.43
C ASN A 6 -24.87 -3.38 20.55
N SER A 7 -24.27 -2.20 20.63
CA SER A 7 -24.58 -1.04 19.78
C SER A 7 -23.46 -0.80 18.79
N PHE A 8 -23.82 -0.63 17.52
CA PHE A 8 -22.90 -0.39 16.42
C PHE A 8 -23.19 0.94 15.75
N PHE A 9 -22.14 1.62 15.33
CA PHE A 9 -22.22 2.88 14.62
C PHE A 9 -21.91 2.67 13.13
N PHE A 10 -22.80 3.16 12.26
CA PHE A 10 -22.62 3.10 10.82
C PHE A 10 -22.88 4.48 10.21
N PHE A 11 -22.04 4.88 9.27
CA PHE A 11 -22.16 6.17 8.58
C PHE A 11 -23.02 6.10 7.31
N CYS A 12 -23.52 4.91 6.95
CA CYS A 12 -24.37 4.69 5.79
C CYS A 12 -25.68 4.03 6.18
N SER A 13 -26.67 4.08 5.30
CA SER A 13 -27.92 3.35 5.46
C SER A 13 -27.67 1.85 5.34
N LEU A 14 -28.24 1.09 6.26
CA LEU A 14 -28.26 -0.37 6.19
C LEU A 14 -29.58 -0.86 5.59
N ILE A 15 -29.52 -2.03 4.99
CA ILE A 15 -30.74 -2.73 4.54
C ILE A 15 -31.62 -3.09 5.75
N THR A 16 -32.92 -3.11 5.52
CA THR A 16 -33.91 -3.32 6.59
C THR A 16 -34.00 -4.76 7.08
N SER A 17 -33.47 -5.73 6.34
CA SER A 17 -33.50 -7.15 6.67
C SER A 17 -32.36 -7.89 5.99
N THR A 18 -31.73 -8.81 6.72
CA THR A 18 -30.72 -9.75 6.18
C THR A 18 -31.30 -10.69 5.13
N GLY A 19 -32.62 -10.93 5.13
CA GLY A 19 -33.29 -11.72 4.10
C GLY A 19 -33.23 -11.14 2.68
N LYS A 20 -32.76 -9.90 2.54
CA LYS A 20 -32.49 -9.29 1.22
C LYS A 20 -31.08 -9.63 0.69
N ILE A 21 -30.22 -10.24 1.49
CA ILE A 21 -28.89 -10.67 1.10
C ILE A 21 -29.00 -12.15 0.72
N HIS A 22 -28.90 -12.45 -0.55
CA HIS A 22 -29.05 -13.81 -1.07
C HIS A 22 -27.85 -14.28 -1.92
N LEU A 23 -26.96 -13.35 -2.29
CA LEU A 23 -25.80 -13.66 -3.09
C LEU A 23 -24.52 -13.31 -2.33
N PHE A 24 -23.93 -14.30 -1.72
CA PHE A 24 -22.61 -14.23 -1.08
C PHE A 24 -22.01 -15.64 -0.97
N GLU A 25 -20.70 -15.69 -0.82
CA GLU A 25 -20.00 -16.94 -0.56
C GLU A 25 -19.03 -16.73 0.60
N LEU A 26 -18.97 -17.71 1.50
CA LEU A 26 -17.99 -17.75 2.57
C LEU A 26 -17.12 -18.98 2.39
N GLN A 27 -15.81 -18.76 2.28
CA GLN A 27 -14.86 -19.87 2.10
C GLN A 27 -13.64 -19.67 2.99
N GLN A 28 -12.93 -20.77 3.27
CA GLN A 28 -11.65 -20.69 3.95
C GLN A 28 -10.63 -20.04 3.01
N TYR A 29 -9.87 -19.09 3.53
CA TYR A 29 -8.79 -18.43 2.81
C TYR A 29 -7.59 -18.30 3.73
N HIS A 30 -6.56 -19.14 3.51
CA HIS A 30 -5.44 -19.34 4.43
C HIS A 30 -5.94 -19.69 5.85
N ASP A 31 -5.52 -18.93 6.87
CA ASP A 31 -5.92 -19.14 8.28
C ASP A 31 -7.20 -18.37 8.65
N GLY A 32 -7.85 -17.73 7.69
CA GLY A 32 -9.03 -16.92 7.88
C GLY A 32 -10.21 -17.34 7.03
N LEU A 33 -11.20 -16.46 6.98
CA LEU A 33 -12.41 -16.61 6.17
C LEU A 33 -12.50 -15.46 5.15
N LEU A 34 -12.79 -15.80 3.91
CA LEU A 34 -13.07 -14.85 2.85
C LEU A 34 -14.57 -14.77 2.60
N LEU A 35 -15.14 -13.59 2.81
CA LEU A 35 -16.51 -13.28 2.42
C LEU A 35 -16.47 -12.65 1.02
N ARG A 36 -17.08 -13.33 0.05
CA ARG A 36 -17.27 -12.81 -1.30
C ARG A 36 -18.65 -12.24 -1.45
N VAL A 37 -18.74 -11.07 -2.03
CA VAL A 37 -20.00 -10.36 -2.33
C VAL A 37 -19.94 -9.85 -3.77
N PRO A 38 -21.09 -9.63 -4.43
CA PRO A 38 -21.13 -9.04 -5.77
C PRO A 38 -20.49 -7.66 -5.81
N SER A 39 -19.92 -7.29 -6.94
CA SER A 39 -19.47 -5.91 -7.17
C SER A 39 -20.66 -4.99 -7.42
N ARG A 40 -20.42 -3.67 -7.34
CA ARG A 40 -21.47 -2.68 -7.66
C ARG A 40 -21.82 -2.67 -9.13
N GLU A 41 -20.88 -3.04 -9.99
CA GLU A 41 -21.05 -3.08 -11.46
C GLU A 41 -21.84 -4.32 -11.88
N ASN A 42 -21.65 -5.45 -11.18
CA ASN A 42 -22.30 -6.74 -11.46
C ASN A 42 -22.98 -7.31 -10.20
N PRO A 43 -24.12 -6.72 -9.76
CA PRO A 43 -24.73 -7.09 -8.50
C PRO A 43 -25.39 -8.48 -8.47
N ASP A 44 -25.58 -9.10 -9.62
CA ASP A 44 -26.27 -10.39 -9.78
C ASP A 44 -25.34 -11.59 -9.89
N ILE A 45 -24.02 -11.37 -9.86
CA ILE A 45 -23.02 -12.45 -9.96
C ILE A 45 -21.90 -12.29 -8.95
N LEU A 46 -21.32 -13.40 -8.51
CA LEU A 46 -20.04 -13.40 -7.81
C LEU A 46 -18.92 -13.54 -8.86
N GLU A 47 -18.07 -12.52 -8.93
CA GLU A 47 -16.91 -12.53 -9.82
C GLU A 47 -15.93 -13.66 -9.42
N GLU A 48 -15.08 -14.08 -10.34
CA GLU A 48 -14.07 -15.10 -10.05
C GLU A 48 -13.12 -14.63 -8.95
N LEU A 49 -12.69 -15.59 -8.11
CA LEU A 49 -11.75 -15.29 -7.04
C LEU A 49 -10.34 -15.04 -7.59
N VAL A 50 -9.90 -13.81 -7.51
CA VAL A 50 -8.50 -13.47 -7.74
C VAL A 50 -7.73 -13.60 -6.42
N ARG A 51 -6.84 -14.57 -6.31
CA ARG A 51 -6.01 -14.76 -5.12
C ARG A 51 -5.01 -13.61 -4.97
N GLN A 52 -4.99 -13.01 -3.78
CA GLN A 52 -4.12 -11.88 -3.46
C GLN A 52 -3.17 -12.23 -2.30
N ASP A 53 -2.41 -13.30 -2.47
CA ASP A 53 -1.53 -13.83 -1.43
C ASP A 53 -0.46 -12.81 -0.98
N LYS A 54 0.03 -11.98 -1.91
CA LYS A 54 0.98 -10.90 -1.56
C LYS A 54 0.36 -9.84 -0.65
N MET A 55 -0.89 -9.47 -0.91
CA MET A 55 -1.62 -8.51 -0.07
C MET A 55 -1.88 -9.09 1.32
N LEU A 56 -2.31 -10.35 1.39
CA LEU A 56 -2.50 -11.04 2.67
C LEU A 56 -1.20 -11.06 3.49
N ASN A 57 -0.06 -11.35 2.86
CA ASN A 57 1.23 -11.32 3.55
C ASN A 57 1.56 -9.94 4.12
N VAL A 58 1.21 -8.85 3.43
CA VAL A 58 1.39 -7.49 3.95
C VAL A 58 0.51 -7.26 5.18
N PHE A 59 -0.74 -7.70 5.17
CA PHE A 59 -1.63 -7.62 6.34
C PHE A 59 -1.09 -8.43 7.52
N ASN A 60 -0.61 -9.65 7.30
CA ASN A 60 -0.02 -10.48 8.34
C ASN A 60 1.23 -9.85 8.95
N VAL A 61 2.11 -9.26 8.13
CA VAL A 61 3.27 -8.51 8.62
C VAL A 61 2.84 -7.33 9.48
N HIS A 62 1.80 -6.60 9.07
CA HIS A 62 1.29 -5.47 9.85
C HIS A 62 0.67 -5.94 11.18
N HIS A 63 -0.07 -7.04 11.17
CA HIS A 63 -0.63 -7.65 12.38
C HIS A 63 0.48 -8.06 13.36
N ASN A 64 1.51 -8.74 12.88
CA ASN A 64 2.68 -9.11 13.71
C ASN A 64 3.37 -7.87 14.31
N TRP A 65 3.43 -6.76 13.59
CA TRP A 65 3.96 -5.51 14.13
C TRP A 65 3.10 -4.96 15.28
N GLN A 66 1.78 -5.01 15.14
CA GLN A 66 0.87 -4.61 16.20
C GLN A 66 1.04 -5.47 17.46
N GLU A 67 1.25 -6.78 17.30
CA GLU A 67 1.55 -7.69 18.41
C GLU A 67 2.88 -7.34 19.09
N ILE A 68 3.95 -7.09 18.32
CA ILE A 68 5.26 -6.67 18.85
C ILE A 68 5.13 -5.35 19.65
N LEU A 69 4.33 -4.42 19.14
CA LEU A 69 4.08 -3.14 19.81
C LEU A 69 3.16 -3.26 21.03
N GLY A 70 2.46 -4.42 21.21
CA GLY A 70 1.46 -4.61 22.25
C GLY A 70 0.23 -3.70 22.10
N VAL A 71 -0.05 -3.25 20.86
CA VAL A 71 -1.12 -2.32 20.53
C VAL A 71 -1.94 -2.89 19.38
N SER A 72 -2.93 -3.71 19.71
CA SER A 72 -3.80 -4.36 18.71
C SER A 72 -5.11 -3.62 18.48
N THR A 73 -5.50 -2.74 19.39
CA THR A 73 -6.74 -1.97 19.31
C THR A 73 -6.51 -0.47 19.54
N VAL A 74 -7.47 0.36 19.11
CA VAL A 74 -7.47 1.79 19.44
C VAL A 74 -7.49 2.03 20.96
N GLY A 75 -8.13 1.13 21.71
CA GLY A 75 -8.16 1.18 23.17
C GLY A 75 -6.77 1.01 23.79
N ASP A 76 -5.98 0.04 23.30
CA ASP A 76 -4.59 -0.19 23.72
C ASP A 76 -3.73 1.03 23.41
N PHE A 77 -3.86 1.56 22.19
CA PHE A 77 -3.13 2.76 21.77
C PHE A 77 -3.46 3.96 22.68
N ASN A 78 -4.74 4.24 22.92
CA ASN A 78 -5.17 5.31 23.82
C ASN A 78 -4.65 5.12 25.25
N THR A 79 -4.58 3.87 25.72
CA THR A 79 -4.04 3.54 27.04
C THR A 79 -2.55 3.80 27.07
N ALA A 80 -1.78 3.35 26.09
CA ALA A 80 -0.35 3.59 25.99
C ALA A 80 -0.03 5.11 25.97
N CYS A 81 -0.80 5.89 25.21
CA CYS A 81 -0.64 7.36 25.19
C CYS A 81 -0.89 7.98 26.56
N ARG A 82 -1.94 7.56 27.28
CA ARG A 82 -2.28 8.10 28.61
C ARG A 82 -1.29 7.69 29.71
N THR A 83 -0.67 6.53 29.57
CA THR A 83 0.31 6.01 30.54
C THR A 83 1.75 6.43 30.24
N GLY A 84 1.97 7.30 29.25
CA GLY A 84 3.28 7.86 28.93
C GLY A 84 4.18 6.99 28.05
N HIS A 85 3.65 5.90 27.48
CA HIS A 85 4.41 4.97 26.60
C HIS A 85 4.40 5.35 25.12
N ALA A 86 3.84 6.52 24.75
CA ALA A 86 3.75 6.94 23.35
C ALA A 86 5.13 7.04 22.67
N THR A 87 6.14 7.55 23.36
CA THR A 87 7.51 7.66 22.84
C THR A 87 8.13 6.30 22.57
N ASP A 88 7.91 5.34 23.44
CA ASP A 88 8.42 3.96 23.26
C ASP A 88 7.78 3.31 22.04
N LEU A 89 6.46 3.49 21.84
CA LEU A 89 5.75 2.99 20.66
C LEU A 89 6.31 3.60 19.36
N ILE A 90 6.57 4.91 19.35
CA ILE A 90 7.16 5.58 18.18
C ILE A 90 8.55 5.00 17.89
N ASN A 91 9.41 4.92 18.89
CA ASN A 91 10.77 4.41 18.72
C ASN A 91 10.80 2.97 18.21
N VAL A 92 9.95 2.09 18.74
CA VAL A 92 9.87 0.70 18.30
C VAL A 92 9.29 0.61 16.88
N ALA A 93 8.26 1.39 16.54
CA ALA A 93 7.69 1.43 15.21
C ALA A 93 8.71 1.91 14.16
N GLU A 94 9.48 2.96 14.47
CA GLU A 94 10.54 3.46 13.59
C GLU A 94 11.67 2.43 13.43
N ALA A 95 12.08 1.75 14.49
CA ALA A 95 13.11 0.73 14.45
C ALA A 95 12.66 -0.49 13.60
N LEU A 96 11.39 -0.92 13.73
CA LEU A 96 10.82 -1.99 12.90
C LEU A 96 10.80 -1.59 11.42
N GLN A 97 10.40 -0.35 11.11
CA GLN A 97 10.40 0.16 9.75
C GLN A 97 11.83 0.18 9.17
N GLU A 98 12.79 0.70 9.91
CA GLU A 98 14.19 0.78 9.48
C GLU A 98 14.78 -0.62 9.24
N LYS A 99 14.54 -1.56 10.14
CA LYS A 99 14.94 -2.95 9.99
C LYS A 99 14.38 -3.59 8.71
N ARG A 100 13.12 -3.26 8.36
CA ARG A 100 12.50 -3.75 7.12
C ARG A 100 13.14 -3.13 5.88
N ILE A 101 13.43 -1.84 5.90
CA ILE A 101 14.10 -1.15 4.78
C ILE A 101 15.51 -1.73 4.57
N ALA A 102 16.25 -1.99 5.66
CA ALA A 102 17.55 -2.64 5.60
C ALA A 102 17.45 -4.03 4.94
N GLY A 103 16.47 -4.86 5.35
CA GLY A 103 16.24 -6.16 4.73
C GLY A 103 15.92 -6.08 3.23
N ILE A 104 15.16 -5.06 2.80
CA ILE A 104 14.90 -4.81 1.38
C ILE A 104 16.21 -4.45 0.64
N ALA A 105 17.05 -3.63 1.25
CA ALA A 105 18.35 -3.27 0.67
C ALA A 105 19.28 -4.48 0.52
N ASP A 106 19.26 -5.38 1.51
CA ASP A 106 20.01 -6.65 1.45
C ASP A 106 19.50 -7.54 0.31
N ASP A 107 18.17 -7.66 0.17
CA ASP A 107 17.56 -8.42 -0.94
C ASP A 107 17.96 -7.86 -2.31
N ILE A 108 17.94 -6.54 -2.48
CA ILE A 108 18.35 -5.86 -3.71
C ILE A 108 19.82 -6.16 -4.02
N HIS A 109 20.67 -6.07 -3.00
CA HIS A 109 22.10 -6.37 -3.14
C HIS A 109 22.36 -7.83 -3.54
N HIS A 110 21.72 -8.79 -2.85
CA HIS A 110 21.86 -10.22 -3.15
C HIS A 110 21.35 -10.59 -4.55
N ARG A 111 20.24 -9.99 -4.98
CA ARG A 111 19.66 -10.20 -6.32
C ARG A 111 20.43 -9.46 -7.42
N LYS A 112 21.36 -8.58 -7.06
CA LYS A 112 22.08 -7.71 -8.00
C LYS A 112 21.14 -6.90 -8.89
N SER A 113 20.02 -6.44 -8.32
CA SER A 113 19.02 -5.68 -9.05
C SER A 113 19.58 -4.32 -9.46
N ARG A 114 19.56 -4.02 -10.76
CA ARG A 114 20.03 -2.73 -11.29
C ARG A 114 18.95 -1.65 -11.28
N ILE A 115 17.68 -2.04 -11.30
CA ILE A 115 16.53 -1.14 -11.29
C ILE A 115 15.62 -1.57 -10.16
N VAL A 116 15.16 -0.60 -9.38
CA VAL A 116 14.16 -0.77 -8.31
C VAL A 116 13.01 0.19 -8.57
N LEU A 117 11.81 -0.34 -8.75
CA LEU A 117 10.61 0.46 -8.97
C LEU A 117 9.85 0.61 -7.64
N ILE A 118 9.55 1.85 -7.27
CA ILE A 118 8.80 2.19 -6.06
C ILE A 118 7.50 2.84 -6.48
N SER A 119 6.38 2.17 -6.25
CA SER A 119 5.05 2.69 -6.55
C SER A 119 4.19 2.72 -5.29
N GLY A 120 3.16 3.55 -5.32
CA GLY A 120 2.18 3.68 -4.24
C GLY A 120 1.30 4.91 -4.46
N PRO A 121 0.18 5.01 -3.76
CA PRO A 121 -0.74 6.13 -3.90
C PRO A 121 -0.10 7.46 -3.49
N SER A 122 -0.77 8.56 -3.82
CA SER A 122 -0.34 9.89 -3.39
C SER A 122 -0.23 9.95 -1.86
N SER A 123 0.75 10.68 -1.36
CA SER A 123 1.02 10.85 0.09
C SER A 123 1.32 9.56 0.86
N SER A 124 1.64 8.45 0.19
CA SER A 124 2.00 7.16 0.84
C SER A 124 3.42 7.12 1.40
N GLY A 125 4.20 8.19 1.25
CA GLY A 125 5.58 8.25 1.73
C GLY A 125 6.64 7.68 0.78
N LYS A 126 6.32 7.50 -0.52
CA LYS A 126 7.29 7.00 -1.53
C LYS A 126 8.65 7.71 -1.47
N THR A 127 8.64 9.03 -1.45
CA THR A 127 9.87 9.85 -1.42
C THR A 127 10.69 9.63 -0.15
N THR A 128 10.04 9.53 1.02
CA THR A 128 10.70 9.25 2.29
C THR A 128 11.29 7.85 2.30
N PHE A 129 10.52 6.86 1.83
CA PHE A 129 10.98 5.49 1.68
C PHE A 129 12.18 5.37 0.74
N SER A 130 12.11 6.00 -0.46
CA SER A 130 13.20 6.01 -1.43
C SER A 130 14.51 6.58 -0.85
N LYS A 131 14.43 7.68 -0.10
CA LYS A 131 15.60 8.28 0.56
C LYS A 131 16.20 7.35 1.62
N ARG A 132 15.37 6.74 2.47
CA ARG A 132 15.83 5.78 3.48
C ARG A 132 16.43 4.52 2.85
N LEU A 133 15.78 3.98 1.82
CA LEU A 133 16.29 2.83 1.06
C LEU A 133 17.65 3.16 0.42
N SER A 134 17.81 4.36 -0.16
CA SER A 134 19.08 4.78 -0.74
C SER A 134 20.21 4.78 0.30
N ILE A 135 19.94 5.22 1.53
CA ILE A 135 20.91 5.16 2.62
C ILE A 135 21.31 3.72 2.93
N GLN A 136 20.35 2.80 3.06
CA GLN A 136 20.61 1.38 3.32
C GLN A 136 21.35 0.70 2.16
N LEU A 137 21.05 1.06 0.91
CA LEU A 137 21.81 0.58 -0.26
C LEU A 137 23.27 1.05 -0.24
N MET A 138 23.51 2.29 0.20
CA MET A 138 24.89 2.79 0.37
C MET A 138 25.65 2.04 1.46
N THR A 139 25.02 1.61 2.55
CA THR A 139 25.66 0.77 3.58
C THR A 139 26.07 -0.60 3.03
N ASN A 140 25.37 -1.09 2.00
CA ASN A 140 25.71 -2.31 1.27
C ASN A 140 26.74 -2.08 0.13
N GLY A 141 27.35 -0.89 0.07
CA GLY A 141 28.38 -0.55 -0.93
C GLY A 141 27.83 -0.18 -2.32
N LEU A 142 26.52 -0.02 -2.46
CA LEU A 142 25.90 0.40 -3.72
C LEU A 142 25.84 1.93 -3.82
N ARG A 143 25.71 2.45 -5.04
CA ARG A 143 25.54 3.88 -5.31
C ARG A 143 24.22 4.10 -6.05
N PRO A 144 23.09 4.16 -5.34
CA PRO A 144 21.80 4.34 -5.98
C PRO A 144 21.65 5.76 -6.56
N VAL A 145 21.03 5.84 -7.74
CA VAL A 145 20.57 7.09 -8.33
C VAL A 145 19.05 7.09 -8.26
N ALA A 146 18.46 8.06 -7.58
CA ALA A 146 17.01 8.20 -7.49
C ALA A 146 16.50 9.04 -8.67
N LEU A 147 15.53 8.49 -9.40
CA LEU A 147 14.80 9.19 -10.45
C LEU A 147 13.34 9.33 -10.00
N SER A 148 12.80 10.54 -10.06
CA SER A 148 11.37 10.78 -9.87
C SER A 148 10.69 10.83 -11.23
N LEU A 149 9.63 10.04 -11.43
CA LEU A 149 8.84 10.14 -12.65
C LEU A 149 8.15 11.50 -12.79
N ASP A 150 7.96 12.21 -11.67
CA ASP A 150 7.38 13.55 -11.66
C ASP A 150 8.24 14.56 -12.44
N ASP A 151 9.54 14.31 -12.59
CA ASP A 151 10.48 15.16 -13.33
C ASP A 151 10.38 14.96 -14.87
N TYR A 152 9.60 13.99 -15.31
CA TYR A 152 9.48 13.59 -16.72
C TYR A 152 8.11 13.85 -17.31
N PHE A 153 7.21 14.53 -16.61
CA PHE A 153 5.92 14.92 -17.20
C PHE A 153 6.14 15.87 -18.37
N VAL A 154 5.41 15.63 -19.45
CA VAL A 154 5.35 16.57 -20.57
C VAL A 154 4.62 17.87 -20.13
N ASP A 155 4.77 18.94 -20.92
CA ASP A 155 4.00 20.15 -20.68
C ASP A 155 2.50 19.84 -20.66
N ARG A 156 1.76 20.57 -19.82
CA ARG A 156 0.32 20.32 -19.61
C ARG A 156 -0.48 20.27 -20.91
N GLU A 157 -0.10 21.09 -21.88
CA GLU A 157 -0.75 21.19 -23.19
C GLU A 157 -0.53 19.95 -24.06
N LEU A 158 0.52 19.17 -23.78
CA LEU A 158 0.87 17.92 -24.46
C LEU A 158 0.34 16.68 -23.73
N THR A 159 -0.22 16.85 -22.52
CA THR A 159 -0.79 15.75 -21.76
C THR A 159 -2.00 15.17 -22.49
N PRO A 160 -2.13 13.84 -22.64
CA PRO A 160 -3.29 13.21 -23.25
C PRO A 160 -4.59 13.63 -22.56
N LEU A 161 -5.69 13.59 -23.32
CA LEU A 161 -7.01 13.83 -22.75
C LEU A 161 -7.70 12.49 -22.43
N ASP A 162 -8.46 12.48 -21.34
CA ASP A 162 -9.35 11.40 -20.97
C ASP A 162 -10.64 11.37 -21.84
N GLU A 163 -11.50 10.39 -21.61
CA GLU A 163 -12.77 10.22 -22.33
C GLU A 163 -13.74 11.41 -22.14
N ASN A 164 -13.55 12.22 -21.10
CA ASN A 164 -14.36 13.39 -20.77
C ASN A 164 -13.75 14.71 -21.28
N GLY A 165 -12.57 14.65 -21.92
CA GLY A 165 -11.83 15.82 -22.42
C GLY A 165 -11.02 16.55 -21.34
N GLY A 166 -10.81 15.93 -20.17
CA GLY A 166 -9.89 16.40 -19.14
C GLY A 166 -8.47 15.87 -19.39
N TYR A 167 -7.45 16.53 -18.83
CA TYR A 167 -6.08 16.03 -18.92
C TYR A 167 -5.90 14.75 -18.10
N ASP A 168 -5.43 13.68 -18.74
CA ASP A 168 -5.14 12.38 -18.10
C ASP A 168 -3.68 12.33 -17.65
N PHE A 169 -3.42 12.78 -16.44
CA PHE A 169 -2.09 12.72 -15.82
C PHE A 169 -1.69 11.31 -15.37
N GLU A 170 -2.62 10.35 -15.35
CA GLU A 170 -2.32 8.95 -15.04
C GLU A 170 -1.92 8.16 -16.29
N SER A 171 -2.07 8.75 -17.46
CA SER A 171 -1.62 8.15 -18.73
C SER A 171 -0.10 7.99 -18.76
N LEU A 172 0.36 6.83 -19.27
CA LEU A 172 1.79 6.63 -19.54
C LEU A 172 2.36 7.69 -20.50
N TYR A 173 1.54 8.18 -21.41
CA TYR A 173 1.93 9.20 -22.42
C TYR A 173 1.91 10.64 -21.87
N ALA A 174 1.56 10.83 -20.59
CA ALA A 174 1.79 12.08 -19.89
C ALA A 174 3.28 12.26 -19.53
N LEU A 175 4.12 11.22 -19.72
CA LEU A 175 5.56 11.26 -19.51
C LEU A 175 6.30 11.40 -20.84
N ASP A 176 7.41 12.15 -20.84
CA ASP A 176 8.39 12.15 -21.92
C ASP A 176 9.19 10.84 -21.92
N LEU A 177 8.57 9.79 -22.46
CA LEU A 177 9.16 8.45 -22.52
C LEU A 177 10.49 8.40 -23.28
N PRO A 178 10.66 9.10 -24.43
CA PRO A 178 11.95 9.15 -25.11
C PRO A 178 13.08 9.71 -24.25
N PHE A 179 12.83 10.81 -23.54
CA PHE A 179 13.80 11.42 -22.65
C PHE A 179 14.11 10.53 -21.44
N PHE A 180 13.08 10.00 -20.78
CA PHE A 180 13.25 9.06 -19.68
C PHE A 180 14.08 7.83 -20.08
N ASN A 181 13.76 7.20 -21.21
CA ASN A 181 14.48 6.03 -21.72
C ASN A 181 15.94 6.35 -22.06
N ALA A 182 16.20 7.52 -22.64
CA ALA A 182 17.55 7.95 -22.97
C ALA A 182 18.40 8.09 -21.69
N GLN A 183 17.88 8.75 -20.67
CA GLN A 183 18.57 8.90 -19.38
C GLN A 183 18.77 7.57 -18.66
N LEU A 184 17.71 6.73 -18.60
CA LEU A 184 17.81 5.42 -17.98
C LEU A 184 18.86 4.54 -18.66
N ASN A 185 18.90 4.51 -19.98
CA ASN A 185 19.91 3.76 -20.72
C ASN A 185 21.33 4.29 -20.47
N ALA A 186 21.52 5.61 -20.38
CA ALA A 186 22.83 6.19 -20.05
C ALA A 186 23.31 5.82 -18.64
N LEU A 187 22.40 5.68 -17.68
CA LEU A 187 22.74 5.22 -16.31
C LEU A 187 23.04 3.71 -16.23
N LEU A 188 22.50 2.92 -17.16
CA LEU A 188 22.68 1.47 -17.17
C LEU A 188 23.93 1.00 -17.93
N GLN A 189 24.58 1.88 -18.67
CA GLN A 189 25.87 1.61 -19.32
C GLN A 189 27.03 1.70 -18.33
#